data_08014681f7ab090cf379ff08272db329
#
_entry.id   08014681f7ab090cf379ff08272db329
#
_cell.length_a   1.000
_cell.length_b   1.000
_cell.length_c   1.000
_cell.angle_alpha   90.00
_cell.angle_beta   90.00
_cell.angle_gamma   90.00
#
_symmetry.space_group_name_H-M   'P 1'
#
loop_
_entity.id
_entity.type
_entity.pdbx_description
1 polymer ?
#
loop_
_entity_poly.entity_id
_entity_poly.type
_entity_poly.pdbx_seq_one_letter_code
_entity_poly.pdbx_strand_id
1 'polypeptide(L)'
;MKRLTVAVAALLMTALPGTARAATATGGTAVGVHNAYTQQTAPFLVDVLDKKPGLVELDVWTNFLFSRDFQVGHDPGNANNCARATAYDQLRTGVRNQNLATCLRNIRLWHDRNPAHPLMVLKVEFKNGFDDRGGFGPDEFDRIVADTLGASSVFGPAQLIGSHATLDAAARAGAWPRRSALTGKFVILVEVGTFEQGNPFDNYDTDLEYADRLISARNGGVLGSAMAFPAINGASQSDPRVGDRGGARAPWFVAFDGGASSYAGWPGDSYLGGHYLVVMTDAHAVSPAIDARNPSVSDAQARVRQLAGKGATIVSSDWVDPAIVGYTVG
;
A
#
# COMPACT_ATOMS: atom_id res chain seq x y z
N MET A 1 36.32 -38.65 60.78
CA MET A 1 36.15 -37.51 59.81
C MET A 1 35.15 -37.99 58.73
N LYS A 2 33.89 -37.53 58.80
CA LYS A 2 32.87 -37.86 57.81
C LYS A 2 32.87 -36.76 56.73
N ARG A 3 33.12 -37.15 55.50
CA ARG A 3 33.04 -36.23 54.31
C ARG A 3 31.62 -36.06 53.90
N LEU A 4 31.11 -34.86 53.90
CA LEU A 4 29.81 -34.45 53.42
C LEU A 4 29.92 -34.16 51.92
N THR A 5 29.25 -34.92 51.08
CA THR A 5 29.19 -34.69 49.63
C THR A 5 27.93 -33.86 49.33
N VAL A 6 28.14 -32.62 48.87
CA VAL A 6 27.06 -31.71 48.46
C VAL A 6 26.81 -31.99 46.98
N ALA A 7 25.63 -32.51 46.61
CA ALA A 7 25.20 -32.64 45.24
C ALA A 7 24.55 -31.31 44.79
N VAL A 8 25.15 -30.67 43.80
CA VAL A 8 24.57 -29.49 43.14
C VAL A 8 23.65 -29.99 42.00
N ALA A 9 22.34 -29.83 42.16
CA ALA A 9 21.38 -30.09 41.11
C ALA A 9 21.35 -28.87 40.15
N ALA A 10 21.82 -29.04 38.91
CA ALA A 10 21.71 -28.08 37.86
C ALA A 10 20.28 -28.11 37.29
N LEU A 11 19.54 -27.02 37.51
CA LEU A 11 18.19 -26.82 36.94
C LEU A 11 18.38 -26.40 35.46
N LEU A 12 18.18 -27.34 34.52
CA LEU A 12 18.07 -26.99 33.09
C LEU A 12 16.73 -26.24 32.87
N MET A 13 16.78 -24.92 32.74
CA MET A 13 15.66 -24.16 32.18
C MET A 13 15.61 -24.41 30.68
N THR A 14 14.72 -25.26 30.24
CA THR A 14 14.34 -25.35 28.84
C THR A 14 13.55 -24.12 28.47
N ALA A 15 14.19 -23.18 27.75
CA ALA A 15 13.49 -22.08 27.13
C ALA A 15 12.46 -22.65 26.15
N LEU A 16 11.18 -22.50 26.45
CA LEU A 16 10.11 -22.78 25.50
C LEU A 16 10.34 -21.89 24.27
N PRO A 17 10.24 -22.44 23.04
CA PRO A 17 10.32 -21.60 21.85
C PRO A 17 9.19 -20.58 21.93
N GLY A 18 9.56 -19.32 22.08
CA GLY A 18 8.62 -18.21 22.03
C GLY A 18 7.85 -18.31 20.72
N THR A 19 6.52 -18.45 20.80
CA THR A 19 5.66 -18.38 19.61
C THR A 19 5.92 -17.04 18.97
N ALA A 20 6.52 -17.04 17.76
CA ALA A 20 6.74 -15.84 16.99
C ALA A 20 5.39 -15.09 16.90
N ARG A 21 5.31 -13.90 17.48
CA ARG A 21 4.08 -13.11 17.47
C ARG A 21 3.83 -12.71 16.03
N ALA A 22 2.74 -13.20 15.44
CA ALA A 22 2.40 -12.87 14.07
C ALA A 22 2.40 -11.36 13.86
N ALA A 23 3.11 -10.89 12.82
CA ALA A 23 3.29 -9.47 12.53
C ALA A 23 1.95 -8.77 12.30
N THR A 24 1.82 -7.53 12.78
CA THR A 24 0.72 -6.63 12.43
C THR A 24 0.83 -6.20 10.97
N ALA A 25 -0.16 -5.52 10.43
CA ALA A 25 -0.12 -5.00 9.07
C ALA A 25 1.12 -4.14 8.80
N THR A 26 1.58 -3.40 9.82
CA THR A 26 2.77 -2.53 9.76
C THR A 26 4.05 -3.17 10.31
N GLY A 27 3.94 -4.32 10.98
CA GLY A 27 5.07 -4.98 11.66
C GLY A 27 5.84 -5.97 10.81
N GLY A 28 5.48 -6.15 9.54
CA GLY A 28 6.17 -7.02 8.60
C GLY A 28 6.30 -6.37 7.23
N THR A 29 7.21 -6.87 6.41
CA THR A 29 7.50 -6.34 5.08
C THR A 29 7.07 -7.32 3.99
N ALA A 30 6.43 -6.82 2.94
CA ALA A 30 6.10 -7.57 1.73
C ALA A 30 6.63 -6.84 0.49
N VAL A 31 6.68 -7.53 -0.64
CA VAL A 31 7.14 -6.95 -1.92
C VAL A 31 5.94 -6.46 -2.72
N GLY A 32 6.03 -5.22 -3.21
CA GLY A 32 5.09 -4.59 -4.12
C GLY A 32 5.58 -4.63 -5.56
N VAL A 33 4.63 -4.58 -6.49
CA VAL A 33 4.91 -4.42 -7.92
C VAL A 33 4.54 -3.00 -8.32
N HIS A 34 5.58 -2.20 -8.61
CA HIS A 34 5.47 -0.86 -9.18
C HIS A 34 5.02 -0.97 -10.64
N ASN A 35 4.20 -0.02 -11.11
CA ASN A 35 3.65 -0.07 -12.47
C ASN A 35 2.93 -1.39 -12.83
N ALA A 36 2.24 -2.02 -11.87
CA ALA A 36 1.61 -3.32 -12.06
C ALA A 36 0.59 -3.35 -13.21
N TYR A 37 -0.02 -2.20 -13.52
CA TYR A 37 -1.03 -2.01 -14.55
C TYR A 37 -0.46 -1.96 -15.97
N THR A 38 0.86 -1.87 -16.17
CA THR A 38 1.41 -1.70 -17.51
C THR A 38 1.52 -3.03 -18.26
N GLN A 39 1.33 -2.99 -19.60
CA GLN A 39 1.53 -4.16 -20.46
C GLN A 39 2.98 -4.61 -20.52
N GLN A 40 3.91 -3.75 -20.12
CA GLN A 40 5.32 -4.06 -20.02
C GLN A 40 5.64 -4.90 -18.78
N THR A 41 4.89 -4.71 -17.69
CA THR A 41 5.03 -5.47 -16.44
C THR A 41 4.43 -6.88 -16.61
N ALA A 42 3.25 -6.98 -17.22
CA ALA A 42 2.61 -8.25 -17.53
C ALA A 42 1.57 -8.08 -18.66
N PRO A 43 1.27 -9.14 -19.45
CA PRO A 43 0.25 -9.09 -20.48
C PRO A 43 -1.14 -8.69 -19.97
N PHE A 44 -1.51 -9.15 -18.78
CA PHE A 44 -2.76 -8.82 -18.10
C PHE A 44 -2.52 -8.58 -16.62
N LEU A 45 -3.35 -7.74 -15.98
CA LEU A 45 -3.24 -7.43 -14.54
C LEU A 45 -3.33 -8.70 -13.68
N VAL A 46 -4.16 -9.65 -14.06
CA VAL A 46 -4.31 -10.93 -13.35
C VAL A 46 -3.01 -11.73 -13.28
N ASP A 47 -2.09 -11.57 -14.23
CA ASP A 47 -0.80 -12.26 -14.22
C ASP A 47 0.13 -11.71 -13.13
N VAL A 48 -0.05 -10.45 -12.72
CA VAL A 48 0.58 -9.86 -11.55
C VAL A 48 -0.11 -10.35 -10.27
N LEU A 49 -1.44 -10.29 -10.23
CA LEU A 49 -2.23 -10.67 -9.06
C LEU A 49 -2.01 -12.13 -8.63
N ASP A 50 -1.82 -13.05 -9.59
CA ASP A 50 -1.55 -14.47 -9.30
C ASP A 50 -0.24 -14.71 -8.55
N LYS A 51 0.69 -13.76 -8.59
CA LYS A 51 1.93 -13.79 -7.79
C LYS A 51 1.69 -13.33 -6.35
N LYS A 52 0.48 -12.85 -6.03
CA LYS A 52 0.05 -12.39 -4.70
C LYS A 52 0.98 -11.33 -4.10
N PRO A 53 1.24 -10.22 -4.82
CA PRO A 53 2.11 -9.16 -4.32
C PRO A 53 1.55 -8.52 -3.06
N GLY A 54 2.45 -7.95 -2.25
CA GLY A 54 2.06 -7.15 -1.09
C GLY A 54 1.47 -5.79 -1.49
N LEU A 55 1.78 -5.31 -2.69
CA LEU A 55 1.23 -4.07 -3.25
C LEU A 55 1.08 -4.19 -4.77
N VAL A 56 0.01 -3.59 -5.28
CA VAL A 56 -0.26 -3.32 -6.70
C VAL A 56 -0.47 -1.83 -6.85
N GLU A 57 0.23 -1.20 -7.79
CA GLU A 57 0.08 0.22 -8.10
C GLU A 57 -0.76 0.42 -9.36
N LEU A 58 -1.56 1.48 -9.35
CA LEU A 58 -2.36 1.97 -10.46
C LEU A 58 -2.17 3.50 -10.57
N ASP A 59 -1.71 3.99 -11.72
CA ASP A 59 -1.68 5.43 -12.02
C ASP A 59 -3.00 5.86 -12.64
N VAL A 60 -3.55 6.96 -12.16
CA VAL A 60 -4.87 7.42 -12.55
C VAL A 60 -4.85 8.87 -13.02
N TRP A 61 -5.43 9.12 -14.18
CA TRP A 61 -5.74 10.44 -14.71
C TRP A 61 -7.24 10.71 -14.55
N THR A 62 -7.57 11.79 -13.88
CA THR A 62 -8.94 12.17 -13.57
C THR A 62 -9.48 13.07 -14.65
N ASN A 63 -10.59 12.67 -15.30
CA ASN A 63 -11.35 13.49 -16.26
C ASN A 63 -10.47 14.18 -17.32
N PHE A 64 -9.34 13.56 -17.67
CA PHE A 64 -8.36 14.18 -18.56
C PHE A 64 -8.84 14.12 -20.02
N LEU A 65 -8.65 15.21 -20.78
CA LEU A 65 -9.07 15.35 -22.18
C LEU A 65 -10.54 14.97 -22.44
N PHE A 66 -11.44 15.39 -21.51
CA PHE A 66 -12.91 15.16 -21.63
C PHE A 66 -13.34 13.69 -21.56
N SER A 67 -12.49 12.81 -21.03
CA SER A 67 -12.80 11.37 -20.92
C SER A 67 -13.98 11.05 -20.01
N ARG A 68 -14.28 11.92 -19.05
CA ARG A 68 -15.32 11.77 -18.02
C ARG A 68 -15.24 10.43 -17.29
N ASP A 69 -14.03 10.02 -16.95
CA ASP A 69 -13.72 8.84 -16.15
C ASP A 69 -12.38 8.98 -15.41
N PHE A 70 -12.06 8.01 -14.59
CA PHE A 70 -10.72 7.77 -14.05
C PHE A 70 -9.96 6.86 -15.02
N GLN A 71 -9.10 7.43 -15.83
CA GLN A 71 -8.27 6.70 -16.80
C GLN A 71 -7.08 6.04 -16.09
N VAL A 72 -6.72 4.82 -16.47
CA VAL A 72 -5.54 4.13 -15.93
C VAL A 72 -4.43 4.09 -16.97
N GLY A 73 -3.30 4.71 -16.65
CA GLY A 73 -2.13 4.79 -17.52
C GLY A 73 -1.03 5.67 -16.94
N HIS A 74 0.23 5.40 -17.30
CA HIS A 74 1.35 6.27 -16.95
C HIS A 74 1.21 7.66 -17.59
N ASP A 75 0.88 7.68 -18.87
CA ASP A 75 0.51 8.88 -19.63
C ASP A 75 -1.01 9.00 -19.73
N PRO A 76 -1.55 10.19 -20.09
CA PRO A 76 -2.97 10.36 -20.28
C PRO A 76 -3.58 9.35 -21.25
N GLY A 77 -4.70 8.76 -20.85
CA GLY A 77 -5.40 7.73 -21.60
C GLY A 77 -5.36 6.36 -20.90
N ASN A 78 -6.24 5.46 -21.34
CA ASN A 78 -6.30 4.11 -20.78
C ASN A 78 -5.27 3.19 -21.47
N ALA A 79 -3.98 3.36 -21.14
CA ALA A 79 -2.89 2.52 -21.67
C ALA A 79 -2.43 1.52 -20.60
N ASN A 80 -3.16 0.39 -20.44
CA ASN A 80 -2.93 -0.54 -19.36
C ASN A 80 -3.22 -2.01 -19.75
N ASN A 81 -2.95 -2.92 -18.82
CA ASN A 81 -3.16 -4.37 -18.97
C ASN A 81 -4.48 -4.87 -18.36
N CYS A 82 -5.37 -3.99 -17.90
CA CYS A 82 -6.69 -4.36 -17.40
C CYS A 82 -7.59 -4.84 -18.54
N ALA A 83 -8.22 -5.99 -18.38
CA ALA A 83 -9.09 -6.60 -19.35
C ALA A 83 -10.55 -6.20 -19.14
N ARG A 84 -11.29 -5.97 -20.23
CA ARG A 84 -12.75 -5.93 -20.16
C ARG A 84 -13.26 -7.34 -19.89
N ALA A 85 -13.66 -7.59 -18.64
CA ALA A 85 -14.08 -8.90 -18.17
C ALA A 85 -15.33 -8.80 -17.28
N THR A 86 -16.22 -9.77 -17.40
CA THR A 86 -17.37 -9.98 -16.50
C THR A 86 -17.27 -11.31 -15.75
N ALA A 87 -16.30 -12.17 -16.11
CA ALA A 87 -15.99 -13.43 -15.48
C ALA A 87 -14.46 -13.65 -15.44
N TYR A 88 -13.99 -14.50 -14.52
CA TYR A 88 -12.57 -14.74 -14.27
C TYR A 88 -11.80 -15.25 -15.50
N ASP A 89 -12.40 -16.14 -16.29
CA ASP A 89 -11.80 -16.71 -17.50
C ASP A 89 -11.51 -15.67 -18.60
N GLN A 90 -12.21 -14.53 -18.56
CA GLN A 90 -12.01 -13.43 -19.50
C GLN A 90 -10.83 -12.51 -19.10
N LEU A 91 -10.27 -12.65 -17.90
CA LEU A 91 -9.21 -11.76 -17.41
C LEU A 91 -7.92 -11.81 -18.25
N ARG A 92 -7.72 -12.89 -19.05
CA ARG A 92 -6.57 -13.06 -19.95
C ARG A 92 -6.90 -12.99 -21.44
N THR A 93 -8.16 -12.72 -21.78
CA THR A 93 -8.63 -12.70 -23.17
C THR A 93 -9.42 -11.43 -23.53
N GLY A 94 -9.84 -10.66 -22.53
CA GLY A 94 -10.59 -9.43 -22.73
C GLY A 94 -9.76 -8.32 -23.37
N VAL A 95 -10.46 -7.36 -23.98
CA VAL A 95 -9.81 -6.15 -24.53
C VAL A 95 -9.20 -5.35 -23.40
N ARG A 96 -7.91 -5.03 -23.54
CA ARG A 96 -7.12 -4.23 -22.56
C ARG A 96 -7.41 -2.74 -22.67
N ASN A 97 -6.67 -1.93 -21.94
CA ASN A 97 -6.77 -0.47 -21.92
C ASN A 97 -8.11 0.01 -21.36
N GLN A 98 -8.38 -0.33 -20.15
CA GLN A 98 -9.65 -0.06 -19.46
C GLN A 98 -9.50 1.06 -18.42
N ASN A 99 -10.61 1.66 -17.99
CA ASN A 99 -10.65 2.64 -16.90
C ASN A 99 -10.50 1.99 -15.51
N LEU A 100 -10.39 2.81 -14.47
CA LEU A 100 -10.19 2.37 -13.08
C LEU A 100 -11.28 1.39 -12.61
N ALA A 101 -12.55 1.67 -12.88
CA ALA A 101 -13.65 0.78 -12.47
C ALA A 101 -13.48 -0.63 -13.05
N THR A 102 -13.00 -0.74 -14.29
CA THR A 102 -12.74 -2.04 -14.92
C THR A 102 -11.47 -2.70 -14.38
N CYS A 103 -10.40 -1.93 -14.08
CA CYS A 103 -9.21 -2.45 -13.40
C CYS A 103 -9.58 -3.00 -12.00
N LEU A 104 -10.35 -2.27 -11.22
CA LEU A 104 -10.86 -2.75 -9.93
C LEU A 104 -11.74 -4.00 -10.07
N ARG A 105 -12.53 -4.09 -11.15
CA ARG A 105 -13.30 -5.31 -11.45
C ARG A 105 -12.40 -6.50 -11.74
N ASN A 106 -11.27 -6.32 -12.44
CA ASN A 106 -10.29 -7.39 -12.62
C ASN A 106 -9.77 -7.89 -11.26
N ILE A 107 -9.43 -6.97 -10.36
CA ILE A 107 -8.99 -7.30 -9.00
C ILE A 107 -10.11 -8.03 -8.25
N ARG A 108 -11.36 -7.60 -8.35
CA ARG A 108 -12.51 -8.24 -7.72
C ARG A 108 -12.73 -9.67 -8.24
N LEU A 109 -12.76 -9.86 -9.56
CA LEU A 109 -12.93 -11.20 -10.16
C LEU A 109 -11.81 -12.15 -9.74
N TRP A 110 -10.57 -11.65 -9.63
CA TRP A 110 -9.46 -12.42 -9.12
C TRP A 110 -9.62 -12.74 -7.61
N HIS A 111 -10.00 -11.74 -6.80
CA HIS A 111 -10.26 -11.90 -5.37
C HIS A 111 -11.30 -12.99 -5.10
N ASP A 112 -12.42 -12.99 -5.84
CA ASP A 112 -13.49 -13.98 -5.67
C ASP A 112 -13.00 -15.43 -5.89
N ARG A 113 -11.95 -15.62 -6.69
CA ARG A 113 -11.29 -16.91 -6.89
C ARG A 113 -10.18 -17.19 -5.89
N ASN A 114 -9.67 -16.16 -5.24
CA ASN A 114 -8.55 -16.21 -4.30
C ASN A 114 -8.90 -15.55 -2.96
N PRO A 115 -10.02 -15.90 -2.29
CA PRO A 115 -10.51 -15.18 -1.11
C PRO A 115 -9.56 -15.24 0.09
N ALA A 116 -8.60 -16.17 0.07
CA ALA A 116 -7.58 -16.32 1.10
C ALA A 116 -6.20 -15.74 0.70
N HIS A 117 -6.16 -14.77 -0.25
CA HIS A 117 -4.90 -14.09 -0.57
C HIS A 117 -4.39 -13.30 0.64
N PRO A 118 -3.05 -13.09 0.77
CA PRO A 118 -2.50 -12.21 1.79
C PRO A 118 -3.06 -10.78 1.68
N LEU A 119 -2.96 -9.99 2.76
CA LEU A 119 -3.19 -8.55 2.67
C LEU A 119 -2.47 -7.96 1.46
N MET A 120 -3.21 -7.20 0.65
CA MET A 120 -2.68 -6.50 -0.52
C MET A 120 -2.98 -5.01 -0.40
N VAL A 121 -1.96 -4.20 -0.60
CA VAL A 121 -2.10 -2.75 -0.72
C VAL A 121 -2.41 -2.41 -2.18
N LEU A 122 -3.43 -1.63 -2.43
CA LEU A 122 -3.70 -1.01 -3.72
C LEU A 122 -3.27 0.45 -3.61
N LYS A 123 -2.15 0.80 -4.23
CA LYS A 123 -1.66 2.17 -4.31
C LYS A 123 -2.25 2.81 -5.56
N VAL A 124 -2.92 3.93 -5.40
CA VAL A 124 -3.52 4.70 -6.49
C VAL A 124 -2.86 6.07 -6.51
N GLU A 125 -2.00 6.28 -7.51
CA GLU A 125 -1.35 7.56 -7.76
C GLU A 125 -2.22 8.40 -8.70
N PHE A 126 -2.76 9.51 -8.20
CA PHE A 126 -3.54 10.44 -9.00
C PHE A 126 -2.62 11.41 -9.74
N LYS A 127 -2.43 11.19 -11.04
CA LYS A 127 -1.46 11.95 -11.85
C LYS A 127 -1.76 13.45 -11.91
N ASN A 128 -3.03 13.82 -11.99
CA ASN A 128 -3.50 15.21 -12.10
C ASN A 128 -4.52 15.60 -11.03
N GLY A 129 -4.57 14.86 -9.93
CA GLY A 129 -5.47 15.13 -8.82
C GLY A 129 -6.93 14.71 -9.04
N PHE A 130 -7.77 15.01 -8.06
CA PHE A 130 -9.21 14.87 -8.18
C PHE A 130 -9.82 16.03 -9.00
N ASP A 131 -11.04 15.86 -9.49
CA ASP A 131 -11.83 16.88 -10.16
C ASP A 131 -13.24 16.94 -9.56
N ASP A 132 -13.35 17.55 -8.38
CA ASP A 132 -14.63 17.71 -7.69
C ASP A 132 -15.67 18.44 -8.53
N ARG A 133 -15.25 19.44 -9.33
CA ARG A 133 -16.16 20.21 -10.20
C ARG A 133 -16.70 19.37 -11.34
N GLY A 134 -15.92 18.43 -11.81
CA GLY A 134 -16.33 17.45 -12.82
C GLY A 134 -17.12 16.27 -12.25
N GLY A 135 -17.21 16.15 -10.92
CA GLY A 135 -17.85 15.03 -10.24
C GLY A 135 -16.93 13.81 -10.07
N PHE A 136 -15.63 14.03 -10.11
CA PHE A 136 -14.59 13.01 -9.95
C PHE A 136 -13.70 13.28 -8.73
N GLY A 137 -14.32 13.62 -7.62
CA GLY A 137 -13.66 13.84 -6.34
C GLY A 137 -13.48 12.56 -5.50
N PRO A 138 -13.02 12.71 -4.24
CA PRO A 138 -12.82 11.61 -3.31
C PRO A 138 -14.08 10.76 -3.06
N ASP A 139 -15.28 11.39 -3.02
CA ASP A 139 -16.55 10.67 -2.81
C ASP A 139 -16.89 9.74 -3.98
N GLU A 140 -16.66 10.17 -5.21
CA GLU A 140 -16.88 9.34 -6.40
C GLU A 140 -15.88 8.20 -6.46
N PHE A 141 -14.62 8.46 -6.10
CA PHE A 141 -13.60 7.41 -5.98
C PHE A 141 -14.03 6.35 -4.96
N ASP A 142 -14.43 6.76 -3.73
CA ASP A 142 -14.92 5.85 -2.70
C ASP A 142 -16.11 5.01 -3.19
N ARG A 143 -17.05 5.65 -3.91
CA ARG A 143 -18.22 4.98 -4.48
C ARG A 143 -17.80 3.92 -5.51
N ILE A 144 -16.88 4.26 -6.43
CA ILE A 144 -16.39 3.32 -7.45
C ILE A 144 -15.69 2.12 -6.79
N VAL A 145 -14.89 2.35 -5.77
CA VAL A 145 -14.23 1.28 -5.01
C VAL A 145 -15.28 0.39 -4.34
N ALA A 146 -16.25 0.98 -3.64
CA ALA A 146 -17.28 0.24 -2.92
C ALA A 146 -18.15 -0.60 -3.87
N ASP A 147 -18.56 -0.02 -5.01
CA ASP A 147 -19.44 -0.66 -6.01
C ASP A 147 -18.73 -1.77 -6.80
N THR A 148 -17.42 -1.60 -7.04
CA THR A 148 -16.68 -2.48 -7.95
C THR A 148 -15.85 -3.52 -7.22
N LEU A 149 -15.00 -3.10 -6.28
CA LEU A 149 -14.16 -4.01 -5.49
C LEU A 149 -14.96 -4.65 -4.34
N GLY A 150 -15.94 -3.91 -3.83
CA GLY A 150 -16.79 -4.28 -2.71
C GLY A 150 -16.25 -3.79 -1.37
N ALA A 151 -17.06 -2.99 -0.65
CA ALA A 151 -16.65 -2.41 0.63
C ALA A 151 -16.20 -3.46 1.66
N SER A 152 -16.79 -4.67 1.64
CA SER A 152 -16.42 -5.75 2.56
C SER A 152 -15.02 -6.32 2.30
N SER A 153 -14.44 -6.13 1.12
CA SER A 153 -13.07 -6.55 0.78
C SER A 153 -12.02 -5.55 1.24
N VAL A 154 -12.42 -4.31 1.59
CA VAL A 154 -11.51 -3.24 1.97
C VAL A 154 -11.40 -3.15 3.49
N PHE A 155 -10.18 -3.01 4.01
CA PHE A 155 -9.90 -2.55 5.36
C PHE A 155 -9.60 -1.06 5.28
N GLY A 156 -10.55 -0.23 5.66
CA GLY A 156 -10.49 1.22 5.51
C GLY A 156 -10.30 1.99 6.82
N PRO A 157 -10.34 3.32 6.74
CA PRO A 157 -10.10 4.23 7.86
C PRO A 157 -11.00 3.99 9.07
N ALA A 158 -12.29 3.69 8.85
CA ALA A 158 -13.25 3.45 9.94
C ALA A 158 -12.90 2.21 10.76
N GLN A 159 -12.37 1.16 10.13
CA GLN A 159 -11.95 -0.05 10.83
C GLN A 159 -10.67 0.17 11.63
N LEU A 160 -9.72 0.97 11.11
CA LEU A 160 -8.50 1.28 11.86
C LEU A 160 -8.78 2.19 13.05
N ILE A 161 -9.54 3.26 12.84
CA ILE A 161 -9.77 4.26 13.88
C ILE A 161 -10.53 3.68 15.08
N GLY A 162 -11.49 2.78 14.85
CA GLY A 162 -12.28 2.18 15.93
C GLY A 162 -12.85 3.23 16.88
N SER A 163 -12.48 3.14 18.16
CA SER A 163 -12.87 4.10 19.21
C SER A 163 -11.90 5.29 19.37
N HIS A 164 -10.78 5.32 18.62
CA HIS A 164 -9.80 6.40 18.73
C HIS A 164 -10.30 7.70 18.08
N ALA A 165 -9.71 8.83 18.48
CA ALA A 165 -10.09 10.13 17.95
C ALA A 165 -9.64 10.33 16.49
N THR A 166 -8.44 9.83 16.12
CA THR A 166 -7.81 10.00 14.82
C THR A 166 -7.12 8.73 14.37
N LEU A 167 -6.73 8.66 13.09
CA LEU A 167 -5.95 7.54 12.56
C LEU A 167 -4.57 7.43 13.23
N ASP A 168 -3.89 8.56 13.47
CA ASP A 168 -2.59 8.58 14.14
C ASP A 168 -2.69 8.05 15.58
N ALA A 169 -3.71 8.45 16.33
CA ALA A 169 -3.97 7.94 17.68
C ALA A 169 -4.20 6.42 17.68
N ALA A 170 -4.96 5.90 16.72
CA ALA A 170 -5.19 4.47 16.53
C ALA A 170 -3.89 3.73 16.18
N ALA A 171 -3.15 4.25 15.19
CA ALA A 171 -1.88 3.65 14.74
C ALA A 171 -0.86 3.56 15.88
N ARG A 172 -0.66 4.66 16.63
CA ARG A 172 0.24 4.70 17.80
C ARG A 172 -0.20 3.80 18.95
N ALA A 173 -1.51 3.58 19.09
CA ALA A 173 -2.05 2.61 20.04
C ALA A 173 -1.90 1.14 19.60
N GLY A 174 -1.34 0.89 18.42
CA GLY A 174 -1.15 -0.46 17.86
C GLY A 174 -2.44 -1.09 17.33
N ALA A 175 -3.39 -0.27 16.86
CA ALA A 175 -4.69 -0.74 16.38
C ALA A 175 -4.64 -1.46 15.02
N TRP A 176 -3.51 -1.43 14.30
CA TRP A 176 -3.36 -2.21 13.09
C TRP A 176 -3.55 -3.70 13.37
N PRO A 177 -4.47 -4.38 12.70
CA PRO A 177 -4.67 -5.82 12.89
C PRO A 177 -3.45 -6.63 12.47
N ARG A 178 -3.39 -7.88 12.91
CA ARG A 178 -2.41 -8.83 12.41
C ARG A 178 -2.65 -9.09 10.92
N ARG A 179 -1.58 -9.29 10.14
CA ARG A 179 -1.69 -9.63 8.71
C ARG A 179 -2.61 -10.82 8.46
N SER A 180 -2.61 -11.83 9.35
CA SER A 180 -3.49 -12.99 9.25
C SER A 180 -4.98 -12.65 9.41
N ALA A 181 -5.32 -11.59 10.16
CA ALA A 181 -6.70 -11.10 10.29
C ALA A 181 -7.14 -10.27 9.07
N LEU A 182 -6.19 -9.87 8.22
CA LEU A 182 -6.42 -9.14 6.98
C LEU A 182 -6.29 -10.04 5.73
N THR A 183 -6.33 -11.35 5.90
CA THR A 183 -6.40 -12.29 4.77
C THR A 183 -7.64 -11.98 3.94
N GLY A 184 -7.47 -11.90 2.61
CA GLY A 184 -8.53 -11.52 1.69
C GLY A 184 -8.94 -10.05 1.75
N LYS A 185 -8.13 -9.17 2.35
CA LYS A 185 -8.42 -7.73 2.42
C LYS A 185 -7.47 -6.92 1.56
N PHE A 186 -8.00 -5.78 1.14
CA PHE A 186 -7.24 -4.72 0.51
C PHE A 186 -7.13 -3.52 1.46
N VAL A 187 -5.99 -2.87 1.47
CA VAL A 187 -5.80 -1.52 2.00
C VAL A 187 -5.53 -0.63 0.81
N ILE A 188 -6.28 0.45 0.66
CA ILE A 188 -6.13 1.35 -0.49
C ILE A 188 -5.40 2.61 -0.01
N LEU A 189 -4.38 3.01 -0.76
CA LEU A 189 -3.67 4.27 -0.59
C LEU A 189 -4.00 5.19 -1.76
N VAL A 190 -4.23 6.46 -1.49
CA VAL A 190 -4.34 7.50 -2.50
C VAL A 190 -3.23 8.51 -2.26
N GLU A 191 -2.51 8.85 -3.32
CA GLU A 191 -1.39 9.77 -3.23
C GLU A 191 -1.32 10.72 -4.43
N VAL A 192 -0.64 11.84 -4.21
CA VAL A 192 -0.37 12.86 -5.22
C VAL A 192 0.62 12.32 -6.25
N GLY A 193 0.30 12.46 -7.53
CA GLY A 193 1.16 12.03 -8.62
C GLY A 193 2.12 13.10 -9.09
N THR A 194 3.08 12.68 -9.89
CA THR A 194 4.19 13.54 -10.36
C THR A 194 3.74 14.73 -11.20
N PHE A 195 2.65 14.61 -11.96
CA PHE A 195 2.13 15.74 -12.74
C PHE A 195 1.45 16.79 -11.82
N GLU A 196 0.65 16.34 -10.86
CA GLU A 196 0.00 17.19 -9.87
C GLU A 196 1.03 17.93 -9.02
N GLN A 197 2.05 17.23 -8.50
CA GLN A 197 3.15 17.85 -7.74
C GLN A 197 3.90 18.94 -8.52
N GLY A 198 3.98 18.82 -9.83
CA GLY A 198 4.61 19.81 -10.71
C GLY A 198 3.69 20.93 -11.16
N ASN A 199 2.41 20.90 -10.81
CA ASN A 199 1.41 21.89 -11.23
C ASN A 199 1.40 23.11 -10.32
N PRO A 200 1.93 24.28 -10.73
CA PRO A 200 1.97 25.47 -9.88
C PRO A 200 0.59 26.15 -9.70
N PHE A 201 -0.43 25.70 -10.40
CA PHE A 201 -1.78 26.26 -10.38
C PHE A 201 -2.74 25.44 -9.52
N ASP A 202 -2.31 24.28 -9.07
CA ASP A 202 -3.04 23.42 -8.16
C ASP A 202 -2.19 23.18 -6.91
N ASN A 203 -2.60 23.76 -5.79
CA ASN A 203 -1.94 23.60 -4.50
C ASN A 203 -2.78 22.76 -3.52
N TYR A 204 -3.83 22.13 -4.02
CA TYR A 204 -4.73 21.32 -3.22
C TYR A 204 -4.60 19.86 -3.64
N ASP A 205 -3.50 19.28 -3.22
CA ASP A 205 -3.05 17.95 -3.60
C ASP A 205 -4.05 16.84 -3.21
N THR A 206 -4.10 15.76 -3.98
CA THR A 206 -4.96 14.57 -3.77
C THR A 206 -4.97 14.06 -2.33
N ASP A 207 -3.82 14.00 -1.68
CA ASP A 207 -3.71 13.50 -0.31
C ASP A 207 -4.30 14.49 0.72
N LEU A 208 -4.26 15.80 0.44
CA LEU A 208 -4.92 16.83 1.25
C LEU A 208 -6.44 16.75 1.10
N GLU A 209 -6.94 16.66 -0.15
CA GLU A 209 -8.36 16.50 -0.43
C GLU A 209 -8.92 15.26 0.27
N TYR A 210 -8.19 14.14 0.19
CA TYR A 210 -8.64 12.91 0.83
C TYR A 210 -8.56 12.98 2.37
N ALA A 211 -7.56 13.67 2.95
CA ALA A 211 -7.49 13.93 4.38
C ALA A 211 -8.69 14.78 4.86
N ASP A 212 -9.04 15.85 4.13
CA ASP A 212 -10.20 16.69 4.43
C ASP A 212 -11.51 15.91 4.26
N ARG A 213 -11.61 15.01 3.28
CA ARG A 213 -12.71 14.05 3.12
C ARG A 213 -12.88 13.19 4.37
N LEU A 214 -11.77 12.64 4.94
CA LEU A 214 -11.82 11.83 6.16
C LEU A 214 -12.28 12.65 7.38
N ILE A 215 -11.76 13.87 7.53
CA ILE A 215 -12.16 14.80 8.60
C ILE A 215 -13.68 15.10 8.51
N SER A 216 -14.15 15.45 7.33
CA SER A 216 -15.55 15.72 7.07
C SER A 216 -16.44 14.52 7.34
N ALA A 217 -16.04 13.33 6.85
CA ALA A 217 -16.76 12.07 7.06
C ALA A 217 -16.82 11.67 8.54
N ARG A 218 -15.74 11.90 9.29
CA ARG A 218 -15.70 11.67 10.73
C ARG A 218 -16.69 12.58 11.46
N ASN A 219 -16.67 13.86 11.15
CA ASN A 219 -17.56 14.85 11.76
C ASN A 219 -19.04 14.58 11.41
N GLY A 220 -19.29 14.12 10.19
CA GLY A 220 -20.63 13.75 9.73
C GLY A 220 -21.11 12.36 10.18
N GLY A 221 -20.29 11.57 10.87
CA GLY A 221 -20.64 10.22 11.32
C GLY A 221 -20.70 9.17 10.20
N VAL A 222 -20.11 9.45 9.05
CA VAL A 222 -20.16 8.60 7.84
C VAL A 222 -18.76 8.08 7.42
N LEU A 223 -17.80 8.05 8.34
CA LEU A 223 -16.42 7.60 8.04
C LEU A 223 -16.37 6.19 7.43
N GLY A 224 -17.39 5.37 7.68
CA GLY A 224 -17.50 4.03 7.08
C GLY A 224 -17.64 4.02 5.56
N SER A 225 -17.95 5.17 4.93
CA SER A 225 -17.99 5.29 3.46
C SER A 225 -16.62 5.56 2.84
N ALA A 226 -15.61 5.97 3.63
CA ALA A 226 -14.27 6.21 3.13
C ALA A 226 -13.52 4.88 2.93
N MET A 227 -12.98 4.68 1.73
CA MET A 227 -12.39 3.41 1.30
C MET A 227 -10.86 3.41 1.31
N ALA A 228 -10.21 4.58 1.40
CA ALA A 228 -8.76 4.67 1.29
C ALA A 228 -8.12 5.45 2.43
N PHE A 229 -6.80 5.41 2.48
CA PHE A 229 -5.96 6.22 3.35
C PHE A 229 -5.17 7.20 2.49
N PRO A 230 -5.13 8.50 2.84
CA PRO A 230 -4.22 9.42 2.18
C PRO A 230 -2.78 9.02 2.52
N ALA A 231 -1.93 8.94 1.50
CA ALA A 231 -0.51 8.65 1.64
C ALA A 231 0.31 9.87 1.21
N ILE A 232 1.28 10.25 2.03
CA ILE A 232 2.20 11.33 1.68
C ILE A 232 3.30 10.77 0.82
N ASN A 233 3.37 11.21 -0.45
CA ASN A 233 4.46 10.91 -1.36
C ASN A 233 5.68 11.82 -1.08
N GLY A 234 6.89 11.28 -1.26
CA GLY A 234 8.15 11.98 -0.98
C GLY A 234 8.57 12.00 0.49
N ALA A 235 7.91 11.19 1.33
CA ALA A 235 8.31 11.03 2.73
C ALA A 235 9.75 10.46 2.83
N SER A 236 10.53 10.96 3.78
CA SER A 236 11.92 10.55 3.99
C SER A 236 12.32 10.58 5.47
N GLN A 237 13.44 11.22 5.84
CA GLN A 237 14.01 11.15 7.19
C GLN A 237 13.22 11.87 8.27
N SER A 238 12.49 12.91 7.96
CA SER A 238 11.70 13.68 8.93
C SER A 238 10.22 13.42 8.69
N ASP A 239 9.42 13.64 9.71
CA ASP A 239 7.96 13.56 9.59
C ASP A 239 7.47 14.55 8.53
N PRO A 240 6.87 14.10 7.43
CA PRO A 240 6.44 14.98 6.34
C PRO A 240 5.09 15.66 6.62
N ARG A 241 4.47 15.41 7.77
CA ARG A 241 3.19 16.00 8.19
C ARG A 241 3.38 17.45 8.67
N VAL A 242 3.91 18.29 7.78
CA VAL A 242 4.20 19.71 8.00
C VAL A 242 3.54 20.57 6.93
N GLY A 243 3.53 21.88 7.08
CA GLY A 243 2.85 22.79 6.14
C GLY A 243 1.37 22.45 5.99
N ASP A 244 0.90 22.28 4.77
CA ASP A 244 -0.50 22.00 4.47
C ASP A 244 -0.95 20.60 4.94
N ARG A 245 0.00 19.66 5.11
CA ARG A 245 -0.20 18.32 5.70
C ARG A 245 -0.10 18.35 7.24
N GLY A 246 0.16 19.52 7.84
CA GLY A 246 0.26 19.75 9.28
C GLY A 246 -1.07 20.01 9.96
N GLY A 247 -1.01 20.49 11.21
CA GLY A 247 -2.17 20.96 11.97
C GLY A 247 -3.29 19.90 12.08
N ALA A 248 -4.50 20.29 11.68
CA ALA A 248 -5.68 19.43 11.78
C ALA A 248 -5.64 18.20 10.87
N ARG A 249 -4.87 18.25 9.76
CA ARG A 249 -4.73 17.15 8.81
C ARG A 249 -3.71 16.11 9.26
N ALA A 250 -2.64 16.52 9.94
CA ALA A 250 -1.54 15.63 10.36
C ALA A 250 -2.01 14.31 11.00
N PRO A 251 -3.00 14.29 11.90
CA PRO A 251 -3.46 13.06 12.54
C PRO A 251 -4.21 12.08 11.61
N TRP A 252 -4.45 12.45 10.36
CA TRP A 252 -5.15 11.60 9.38
C TRP A 252 -4.21 10.88 8.43
N PHE A 253 -2.91 11.22 8.45
CA PHE A 253 -1.88 10.54 7.68
C PHE A 253 -1.20 9.45 8.50
N VAL A 254 -1.38 8.20 8.06
CA VAL A 254 -0.77 6.99 8.65
C VAL A 254 -0.10 6.11 7.60
N ALA A 255 0.01 6.63 6.37
CA ALA A 255 0.68 6.00 5.24
C ALA A 255 1.65 6.99 4.59
N PHE A 256 2.83 6.48 4.24
CA PHE A 256 3.91 7.27 3.66
C PHE A 256 4.55 6.50 2.52
N ASP A 257 4.81 7.17 1.40
CA ASP A 257 5.59 6.64 0.29
C ASP A 257 6.82 7.52 0.06
N GLY A 258 7.88 6.93 -0.43
CA GLY A 258 9.08 7.65 -0.82
C GLY A 258 10.14 6.75 -1.40
N GLY A 259 11.11 7.36 -2.09
CA GLY A 259 12.20 6.63 -2.72
C GLY A 259 13.03 5.83 -1.71
N ALA A 260 13.20 4.55 -1.94
CA ALA A 260 13.93 3.62 -1.06
C ALA A 260 15.35 4.10 -0.74
N SER A 261 16.00 4.80 -1.67
CA SER A 261 17.35 5.35 -1.46
C SER A 261 17.40 6.40 -0.34
N SER A 262 16.33 7.19 -0.17
CA SER A 262 16.22 8.16 0.92
C SER A 262 16.16 7.46 2.28
N TYR A 263 15.33 6.42 2.38
CA TYR A 263 15.20 5.64 3.60
C TYR A 263 16.45 4.79 3.93
N ALA A 264 17.12 4.26 2.92
CA ALA A 264 18.32 3.43 3.10
C ALA A 264 19.46 4.18 3.81
N GLY A 265 19.61 5.48 3.52
CA GLY A 265 20.60 6.36 4.14
C GLY A 265 20.25 6.80 5.57
N TRP A 266 19.10 6.49 6.04
CA TRP A 266 18.54 6.96 7.31
C TRP A 266 19.10 6.20 8.52
N PRO A 267 19.44 6.86 9.63
CA PRO A 267 20.01 6.18 10.80
C PRO A 267 19.01 5.29 11.58
N GLY A 268 17.75 5.19 11.14
CA GLY A 268 16.78 4.23 11.69
C GLY A 268 15.77 4.91 12.59
N ASP A 269 15.44 5.01 13.50
CA ASP A 269 14.55 5.44 14.57
C ASP A 269 13.91 6.81 14.33
N SER A 270 12.76 6.86 13.79
CA SER A 270 12.07 8.10 13.49
C SER A 270 10.59 8.01 13.82
N TYR A 271 9.81 8.94 13.28
CA TYR A 271 8.35 8.91 13.33
C TYR A 271 7.75 7.57 12.88
N LEU A 272 8.49 6.75 12.11
CA LEU A 272 8.00 5.50 11.54
C LEU A 272 7.71 4.40 12.57
N GLY A 273 8.53 4.24 13.57
CA GLY A 273 8.39 3.38 14.78
C GLY A 273 7.47 2.15 14.72
N GLY A 274 7.20 1.55 13.53
CA GLY A 274 6.30 0.41 13.36
C GLY A 274 4.81 0.73 13.48
N HIS A 275 4.42 2.01 13.50
CA HIS A 275 3.04 2.42 13.65
C HIS A 275 2.32 2.73 12.31
N TYR A 276 3.08 2.90 11.23
CA TYR A 276 2.56 3.41 9.98
C TYR A 276 2.83 2.45 8.81
N LEU A 277 2.02 2.56 7.77
CA LEU A 277 2.32 1.94 6.49
C LEU A 277 3.41 2.75 5.79
N VAL A 278 4.52 2.11 5.45
CA VAL A 278 5.65 2.73 4.77
C VAL A 278 5.95 1.96 3.49
N VAL A 279 5.73 2.62 2.37
CA VAL A 279 6.11 2.13 1.05
C VAL A 279 7.48 2.71 0.72
N MET A 280 8.42 1.86 0.35
CA MET A 280 9.73 2.26 -0.13
C MET A 280 9.85 1.88 -1.60
N THR A 281 9.61 2.87 -2.46
CA THR A 281 9.56 2.71 -3.91
C THR A 281 10.98 2.79 -4.52
N ASP A 282 11.17 2.23 -5.73
CA ASP A 282 12.46 2.13 -6.42
C ASP A 282 13.56 1.42 -5.62
N ALA A 283 13.19 0.33 -4.98
CA ALA A 283 14.10 -0.45 -4.15
C ALA A 283 15.36 -0.92 -4.89
N HIS A 284 15.27 -1.11 -6.21
CA HIS A 284 16.40 -1.48 -7.07
C HIS A 284 17.50 -0.42 -7.11
N ALA A 285 17.15 0.86 -6.96
CA ALA A 285 18.05 2.01 -7.09
C ALA A 285 18.92 2.26 -5.84
N VAL A 286 18.62 1.63 -4.71
CA VAL A 286 19.43 1.75 -3.49
C VAL A 286 20.86 1.24 -3.76
N SER A 287 21.86 2.01 -3.35
CA SER A 287 23.28 1.67 -3.59
C SER A 287 23.76 0.46 -2.75
N PRO A 288 24.51 -0.50 -3.34
CA PRO A 288 24.76 -0.66 -4.75
C PRO A 288 23.48 -1.04 -5.51
N ALA A 289 23.20 -0.38 -6.64
CA ALA A 289 21.98 -0.65 -7.41
C ALA A 289 21.98 -2.09 -7.97
N ILE A 290 20.76 -2.64 -8.09
CA ILE A 290 20.52 -3.95 -8.71
C ILE A 290 19.61 -3.75 -9.92
N ASP A 291 19.40 -4.80 -10.74
CA ASP A 291 18.52 -4.68 -11.90
C ASP A 291 17.08 -4.30 -11.49
N ALA A 292 16.51 -3.33 -12.24
CA ALA A 292 15.18 -2.80 -11.93
C ALA A 292 14.05 -3.80 -12.16
N ARG A 293 14.24 -4.81 -13.03
CA ARG A 293 13.21 -5.76 -13.44
C ARG A 293 13.58 -7.22 -13.21
N ASN A 294 14.83 -7.57 -13.48
CA ASN A 294 15.32 -8.96 -13.48
C ASN A 294 16.57 -9.13 -12.60
N PRO A 295 16.54 -8.71 -11.32
CA PRO A 295 17.66 -8.97 -10.42
C PRO A 295 17.78 -10.47 -10.13
N SER A 296 18.90 -10.90 -9.57
CA SER A 296 18.95 -12.22 -8.95
C SER A 296 17.99 -12.27 -7.76
N VAL A 297 17.37 -13.42 -7.52
CA VAL A 297 16.45 -13.60 -6.38
C VAL A 297 17.15 -13.29 -5.05
N SER A 298 18.43 -13.69 -4.93
CA SER A 298 19.23 -13.45 -3.71
C SER A 298 19.44 -11.94 -3.46
N ASP A 299 19.76 -11.16 -4.51
CA ASP A 299 20.01 -9.72 -4.38
C ASP A 299 18.73 -8.97 -4.05
N ALA A 300 17.62 -9.30 -4.73
CA ALA A 300 16.33 -8.71 -4.43
C ALA A 300 15.87 -9.00 -2.99
N GLN A 301 15.97 -10.27 -2.54
CA GLN A 301 15.62 -10.63 -1.16
C GLN A 301 16.55 -9.99 -0.13
N ALA A 302 17.84 -9.83 -0.43
CA ALA A 302 18.77 -9.09 0.43
C ALA A 302 18.35 -7.61 0.54
N ARG A 303 17.95 -6.99 -0.57
CA ARG A 303 17.43 -5.63 -0.59
C ARG A 303 16.15 -5.49 0.23
N VAL A 304 15.21 -6.44 0.10
CA VAL A 304 13.98 -6.44 0.91
C VAL A 304 14.32 -6.53 2.40
N ARG A 305 15.25 -7.39 2.81
CA ARG A 305 15.69 -7.46 4.22
C ARG A 305 16.36 -6.16 4.69
N GLN A 306 17.19 -5.53 3.85
CA GLN A 306 17.82 -4.26 4.15
C GLN A 306 16.78 -3.17 4.45
N LEU A 307 15.76 -3.04 3.60
CA LEU A 307 14.71 -2.03 3.73
C LEU A 307 13.70 -2.38 4.83
N ALA A 308 13.45 -3.66 5.07
CA ALA A 308 12.68 -4.12 6.24
C ALA A 308 13.33 -3.64 7.54
N GLY A 309 14.67 -3.72 7.65
CA GLY A 309 15.43 -3.16 8.77
C GLY A 309 15.35 -1.63 8.89
N LYS A 310 14.83 -0.95 7.87
CA LYS A 310 14.54 0.49 7.85
C LYS A 310 13.06 0.82 8.11
N GLY A 311 12.25 -0.18 8.41
CA GLY A 311 10.83 -0.02 8.73
C GLY A 311 9.89 -0.07 7.52
N ALA A 312 10.34 -0.58 6.37
CA ALA A 312 9.44 -0.78 5.23
C ALA A 312 8.30 -1.74 5.58
N THR A 313 7.07 -1.35 5.30
CA THR A 313 5.91 -2.25 5.24
C THR A 313 5.81 -2.90 3.88
N ILE A 314 6.10 -2.12 2.84
CA ILE A 314 6.18 -2.55 1.45
C ILE A 314 7.53 -2.09 0.88
N VAL A 315 8.18 -2.99 0.18
CA VAL A 315 9.34 -2.69 -0.68
C VAL A 315 8.90 -2.86 -2.13
N SER A 316 8.90 -1.78 -2.91
CA SER A 316 8.33 -1.76 -4.26
C SER A 316 9.40 -1.55 -5.33
N SER A 317 9.25 -2.25 -6.44
CA SER A 317 10.05 -2.11 -7.67
C SER A 317 9.31 -2.77 -8.84
N ASP A 318 9.87 -2.73 -10.05
CA ASP A 318 9.30 -3.38 -11.26
C ASP A 318 9.53 -4.91 -11.28
N TRP A 319 9.84 -5.51 -10.15
CA TRP A 319 10.10 -6.95 -10.03
C TRP A 319 8.82 -7.76 -10.16
N VAL A 320 8.85 -8.78 -11.00
CA VAL A 320 7.71 -9.68 -11.23
C VAL A 320 8.04 -11.16 -11.06
N ASP A 321 9.25 -11.51 -10.69
CA ASP A 321 9.61 -12.91 -10.38
C ASP A 321 8.81 -13.39 -9.15
N PRO A 322 8.07 -14.52 -9.23
CA PRO A 322 7.28 -15.03 -8.11
C PRO A 322 8.08 -15.29 -6.83
N ALA A 323 9.36 -15.68 -6.95
CA ALA A 323 10.22 -15.92 -5.80
C ALA A 323 10.65 -14.62 -5.08
N ILE A 324 10.56 -13.49 -5.78
CA ILE A 324 10.80 -12.16 -5.22
C ILE A 324 9.48 -11.59 -4.69
N VAL A 325 8.44 -11.57 -5.52
CA VAL A 325 7.14 -10.96 -5.19
C VAL A 325 6.47 -11.64 -3.99
N GLY A 326 6.59 -12.96 -3.89
CA GLY A 326 6.07 -13.73 -2.75
C GLY A 326 6.92 -13.68 -1.47
N TYR A 327 8.07 -12.98 -1.50
CA TYR A 327 8.97 -12.92 -0.35
C TYR A 327 8.46 -11.94 0.71
N THR A 328 8.54 -12.34 1.97
CA THR A 328 8.14 -11.52 3.12
C THR A 328 9.19 -11.57 4.23
N VAL A 329 9.26 -10.51 5.04
CA VAL A 329 10.10 -10.39 6.24
C VAL A 329 9.21 -10.00 7.42
N GLY A 330 9.34 -10.69 8.56
CA GLY A 330 8.58 -10.39 9.79
C GLY A 330 8.06 -11.58 10.49
#